data_6e66011ddd7ec8cfc01bec072704794b
#
_entry.id   6e66011ddd7ec8cfc01bec072704794b
#
_cell.length_a   1.000
_cell.length_b   1.000
_cell.length_c   1.000
_cell.angle_alpha   90.00
_cell.angle_beta   90.00
_cell.angle_gamma   90.00
#
_symmetry.space_group_name_H-M   'P 1'
#
loop_
_entity.id
_entity.type
_entity.pdbx_description
1 polymer ?
#
loop_
_entity_poly.entity_id
_entity_poly.type
_entity_poly.pdbx_seq_one_letter_code
_entity_poly.pdbx_strand_id
1 'polypeptide(L)'
;LLLLISCDMEQEVEIKLPPHESQLVVECYLEPGKPLRAVVLESVSYFNNPQLPLVPDAEVFITHNGQTVRLAFSPFQDRKTGKYFTHRYNKPLDLKTGDVVTIEVKDKKDRRVTGSTTILNRVPIEAVEWKFNEKEKAYLLTSFQDDPDAENYYRYMTHRDSIGHGSQRDFVSNDKLTNGKRVSYGSSYDYEKGDTLIVSLYHIEKEYYDFLNSISDAKNANGNPFAQPSRIVSSVQGGIGIFTNLAYERKTVIIQ
;
A
#
# COMPACT_ATOMS: atom_id res chain seq x y z
N LEU A 1 22.03 54.81 -32.26
CA LEU A 1 22.25 53.38 -32.07
C LEU A 1 22.14 53.08 -30.56
N LEU A 2 21.00 52.58 -30.08
CA LEU A 2 20.82 52.20 -28.68
C LEU A 2 21.27 50.73 -28.51
N LEU A 3 22.35 50.51 -27.78
CA LEU A 3 22.80 49.19 -27.35
C LEU A 3 21.99 48.78 -26.10
N LEU A 4 21.07 47.82 -26.24
CA LEU A 4 20.42 47.14 -25.13
C LEU A 4 21.39 46.10 -24.58
N ILE A 5 22.01 46.37 -23.43
CA ILE A 5 22.76 45.38 -22.66
C ILE A 5 21.73 44.58 -21.87
N SER A 6 21.46 43.35 -22.31
CA SER A 6 20.71 42.36 -21.52
C SER A 6 21.61 41.91 -20.38
N CYS A 7 21.26 42.24 -19.15
CA CYS A 7 21.86 41.61 -17.97
C CYS A 7 21.35 40.20 -17.89
N ASP A 8 22.24 39.23 -18.01
CA ASP A 8 22.00 37.83 -17.67
C ASP A 8 21.87 37.78 -16.14
N MET A 9 20.65 37.60 -15.64
CA MET A 9 20.34 37.48 -14.20
C MET A 9 20.15 36.02 -13.82
N GLU A 10 20.90 35.09 -14.38
CA GLU A 10 20.99 33.74 -13.85
C GLU A 10 21.86 33.77 -12.58
N GLN A 11 21.21 33.69 -11.44
CA GLN A 11 21.86 33.51 -10.16
C GLN A 11 21.85 32.04 -9.80
N GLU A 12 22.98 31.36 -9.92
CA GLU A 12 23.14 30.00 -9.42
C GLU A 12 23.02 30.03 -7.89
N VAL A 13 21.92 29.44 -7.35
CA VAL A 13 21.75 29.26 -5.91
C VAL A 13 22.25 27.87 -5.55
N GLU A 14 23.40 27.80 -4.90
CA GLU A 14 23.93 26.55 -4.33
C GLU A 14 23.08 26.16 -3.10
N ILE A 15 22.13 25.26 -3.27
CA ILE A 15 21.32 24.73 -2.18
C ILE A 15 22.11 23.61 -1.48
N LYS A 16 22.67 23.89 -0.31
CA LYS A 16 23.28 22.87 0.55
C LYS A 16 22.16 22.10 1.26
N LEU A 17 21.87 20.91 0.77
CA LEU A 17 20.95 20.00 1.45
C LEU A 17 21.64 19.33 2.64
N PRO A 18 20.90 19.08 3.74
CA PRO A 18 21.43 18.29 4.84
C PRO A 18 21.82 16.88 4.37
N PRO A 19 22.85 16.26 4.98
CA PRO A 19 23.24 14.89 4.64
C PRO A 19 22.08 13.93 4.85
N HIS A 20 21.84 13.06 3.88
CA HIS A 20 20.82 12.03 3.97
C HIS A 20 21.35 10.84 4.76
N GLU A 21 20.76 10.58 5.94
CA GLU A 21 21.00 9.35 6.67
C GLU A 21 20.14 8.23 6.10
N SER A 22 20.81 7.20 5.54
CA SER A 22 20.13 6.06 4.94
C SER A 22 19.40 5.23 6.00
N GLN A 23 18.11 4.97 5.75
CA GLN A 23 17.24 4.15 6.60
C GLN A 23 16.82 2.88 5.87
N LEU A 24 16.52 1.81 6.63
CA LEU A 24 15.87 0.63 6.07
C LEU A 24 14.42 0.96 5.69
N VAL A 25 14.03 0.53 4.51
CA VAL A 25 12.65 0.59 4.02
C VAL A 25 12.11 -0.84 3.98
N VAL A 26 11.03 -1.09 4.73
CA VAL A 26 10.45 -2.43 4.88
C VAL A 26 8.99 -2.42 4.49
N GLU A 27 8.62 -3.24 3.51
CA GLU A 27 7.21 -3.50 3.19
C GLU A 27 6.95 -5.01 3.28
N CYS A 28 6.02 -5.40 4.14
CA CYS A 28 5.60 -6.78 4.26
C CYS A 28 4.10 -6.86 4.53
N TYR A 29 3.41 -7.58 3.65
CA TYR A 29 1.96 -7.77 3.70
C TYR A 29 1.66 -9.26 3.91
N LEU A 30 1.11 -9.60 5.06
CA LEU A 30 0.71 -10.97 5.37
C LEU A 30 -0.65 -11.27 4.74
N GLU A 31 -0.70 -12.27 3.89
CA GLU A 31 -1.93 -12.82 3.33
C GLU A 31 -2.15 -14.22 3.92
N PRO A 32 -3.25 -14.48 4.67
CA PRO A 32 -3.54 -15.82 5.20
C PRO A 32 -3.54 -16.88 4.09
N GLY A 33 -2.83 -17.97 4.33
CA GLY A 33 -2.70 -19.08 3.38
C GLY A 33 -1.74 -18.82 2.20
N LYS A 34 -1.00 -17.71 2.19
CA LYS A 34 -0.01 -17.40 1.18
C LYS A 34 1.43 -17.48 1.72
N PRO A 35 2.42 -17.76 0.86
CA PRO A 35 3.83 -17.64 1.22
C PRO A 35 4.18 -16.22 1.69
N LEU A 36 5.14 -16.12 2.64
CA LEU A 36 5.58 -14.83 3.15
C LEU A 36 6.53 -14.15 2.16
N ARG A 37 6.33 -12.85 1.97
CA ARG A 37 7.12 -12.03 1.05
C ARG A 37 7.34 -10.65 1.64
N ALA A 38 8.57 -10.14 1.53
CA ALA A 38 8.91 -8.80 1.99
C ALA A 38 9.76 -8.06 0.96
N VAL A 39 9.66 -6.76 0.97
CA VAL A 39 10.58 -5.83 0.33
C VAL A 39 11.44 -5.22 1.41
N VAL A 40 12.76 -5.34 1.30
CA VAL A 40 13.72 -4.66 2.15
C VAL A 40 14.69 -3.91 1.26
N LEU A 41 14.68 -2.60 1.38
CA LEU A 41 15.53 -1.68 0.63
C LEU A 41 16.19 -0.70 1.61
N GLU A 42 17.08 0.14 1.14
CA GLU A 42 17.50 1.31 1.90
C GLU A 42 17.05 2.61 1.20
N SER A 43 16.79 3.63 1.98
CA SER A 43 16.48 4.94 1.42
C SER A 43 17.74 5.57 0.83
N VAL A 44 17.58 6.27 -0.28
CA VAL A 44 18.66 6.98 -0.98
C VAL A 44 18.35 8.46 -1.08
N SER A 45 19.40 9.28 -1.19
CA SER A 45 19.22 10.70 -1.46
C SER A 45 18.55 10.90 -2.83
N TYR A 46 17.72 11.94 -2.95
CA TYR A 46 17.05 12.31 -4.18
C TYR A 46 18.02 12.50 -5.38
N PHE A 47 19.25 12.90 -5.11
CA PHE A 47 20.27 13.13 -6.14
C PHE A 47 21.10 11.92 -6.52
N ASN A 48 20.87 10.78 -5.87
CA ASN A 48 21.57 9.55 -6.23
C ASN A 48 20.97 8.93 -7.50
N ASN A 49 21.84 8.24 -8.25
CA ASN A 49 21.43 7.51 -9.45
C ASN A 49 20.28 6.54 -9.11
N PRO A 50 19.21 6.44 -9.94
CA PRO A 50 18.02 5.62 -9.67
C PRO A 50 18.30 4.12 -9.80
N GLN A 51 19.12 3.56 -8.94
CA GLN A 51 19.31 2.12 -8.79
C GLN A 51 18.45 1.61 -7.64
N LEU A 52 17.98 0.36 -7.78
CA LEU A 52 17.22 -0.28 -6.72
C LEU A 52 18.16 -0.56 -5.52
N PRO A 53 18.01 0.13 -4.38
CA PRO A 53 18.96 0.08 -3.26
C PRO A 53 18.73 -1.18 -2.43
N LEU A 54 19.09 -2.34 -2.97
CA LEU A 54 18.95 -3.64 -2.33
C LEU A 54 19.83 -3.76 -1.09
N VAL A 55 19.34 -4.51 -0.08
CA VAL A 55 20.08 -4.88 1.14
C VAL A 55 20.18 -6.41 1.22
N PRO A 56 21.09 -7.04 0.45
CA PRO A 56 21.17 -8.51 0.34
C PRO A 56 21.57 -9.22 1.64
N ASP A 57 22.20 -8.51 2.52
CA ASP A 57 22.67 -8.98 3.84
C ASP A 57 21.63 -8.77 4.96
N ALA A 58 20.47 -8.22 4.65
CA ALA A 58 19.39 -8.09 5.61
C ALA A 58 18.88 -9.48 6.06
N GLU A 59 18.77 -9.65 7.35
CA GLU A 59 18.11 -10.79 7.97
C GLU A 59 16.69 -10.43 8.33
N VAL A 60 15.73 -11.14 7.75
CA VAL A 60 14.30 -10.88 7.93
C VAL A 60 13.67 -12.05 8.67
N PHE A 61 13.11 -11.79 9.84
CA PHE A 61 12.45 -12.77 10.69
C PHE A 61 10.98 -12.39 10.90
N ILE A 62 10.10 -13.38 10.83
CA ILE A 62 8.68 -13.26 11.19
C ILE A 62 8.41 -14.25 12.31
N THR A 63 7.81 -13.77 13.40
CA THR A 63 7.46 -14.57 14.57
C THR A 63 5.95 -14.59 14.74
N HIS A 64 5.40 -15.80 14.90
CA HIS A 64 4.01 -16.07 15.17
C HIS A 64 3.90 -17.22 16.18
N ASN A 65 3.15 -17.03 17.25
CA ASN A 65 2.93 -18.05 18.32
C ASN A 65 4.23 -18.68 18.83
N GLY A 66 5.27 -17.86 19.05
CA GLY A 66 6.57 -18.30 19.54
C GLY A 66 7.44 -19.02 18.50
N GLN A 67 6.97 -19.23 17.30
CA GLN A 67 7.73 -19.79 16.19
C GLN A 67 8.27 -18.67 15.30
N THR A 68 9.57 -18.69 15.05
CA THR A 68 10.24 -17.72 14.18
C THR A 68 10.68 -18.38 12.89
N VAL A 69 10.36 -17.75 11.76
CA VAL A 69 10.81 -18.15 10.44
C VAL A 69 11.67 -17.05 9.81
N ARG A 70 12.72 -17.45 9.10
CA ARG A 70 13.59 -16.54 8.35
C ARG A 70 13.17 -16.50 6.89
N LEU A 71 13.00 -15.29 6.35
CA LEU A 71 12.80 -15.07 4.92
C LEU A 71 14.17 -15.00 4.24
N ALA A 72 14.38 -15.82 3.22
CA ALA A 72 15.63 -15.83 2.45
C ALA A 72 15.65 -14.68 1.43
N PHE A 73 16.82 -14.03 1.29
CA PHE A 73 17.05 -13.09 0.17
C PHE A 73 16.96 -13.85 -1.15
N SER A 74 15.95 -13.57 -1.93
CA SER A 74 15.67 -14.20 -3.22
C SER A 74 14.77 -13.27 -4.05
N PRO A 75 15.37 -12.23 -4.66
CA PRO A 75 14.64 -11.21 -5.39
C PRO A 75 13.83 -11.81 -6.54
N PHE A 76 12.58 -11.37 -6.69
CA PHE A 76 11.70 -11.77 -7.79
C PHE A 76 10.58 -10.76 -8.01
N GLN A 77 10.02 -10.77 -9.21
CA GLN A 77 8.82 -10.02 -9.54
C GLN A 77 7.61 -10.97 -9.55
N ASP A 78 6.57 -10.63 -8.81
CA ASP A 78 5.30 -11.35 -8.86
C ASP A 78 4.60 -11.05 -10.19
N ARG A 79 4.42 -12.08 -11.02
CA ARG A 79 3.84 -11.94 -12.37
C ARG A 79 2.38 -11.49 -12.37
N LYS A 80 1.63 -11.76 -11.28
CA LYS A 80 0.21 -11.39 -11.20
C LYS A 80 0.00 -9.93 -10.85
N THR A 81 0.85 -9.38 -9.99
CA THR A 81 0.70 -8.03 -9.46
C THR A 81 1.75 -7.05 -9.99
N GLY A 82 2.78 -7.54 -10.68
CA GLY A 82 3.93 -6.75 -11.11
C GLY A 82 4.84 -6.29 -9.96
N LYS A 83 4.51 -6.60 -8.70
CA LYS A 83 5.28 -6.18 -7.53
C LYS A 83 6.61 -6.91 -7.44
N TYR A 84 7.64 -6.16 -7.03
CA TYR A 84 8.96 -6.69 -6.77
C TYR A 84 9.10 -7.01 -5.27
N PHE A 85 9.70 -8.16 -4.96
CA PHE A 85 10.00 -8.61 -3.61
C PHE A 85 11.48 -8.99 -3.51
N THR A 86 12.07 -8.76 -2.34
CA THR A 86 13.50 -9.06 -2.09
C THR A 86 13.70 -10.31 -1.25
N HIS A 87 12.80 -10.58 -0.31
CA HIS A 87 12.86 -11.71 0.61
C HIS A 87 11.59 -12.54 0.54
N ARG A 88 11.74 -13.86 0.74
CA ARG A 88 10.60 -14.79 0.76
C ARG A 88 10.82 -15.99 1.68
N TYR A 89 9.70 -16.53 2.17
CA TYR A 89 9.59 -17.84 2.78
C TYR A 89 8.44 -18.58 2.11
N ASN A 90 8.73 -19.75 1.51
CA ASN A 90 7.84 -20.38 0.54
C ASN A 90 6.63 -21.11 1.17
N LYS A 91 6.56 -21.16 2.50
CA LYS A 91 5.42 -21.78 3.19
C LYS A 91 4.51 -20.71 3.79
N PRO A 92 3.18 -20.92 3.79
CA PRO A 92 2.27 -20.07 4.54
C PRO A 92 2.44 -20.31 6.05
N LEU A 93 2.08 -19.32 6.86
CA LEU A 93 1.79 -19.51 8.28
C LEU A 93 0.30 -19.82 8.45
N ASP A 94 -0.02 -20.62 9.47
CA ASP A 94 -1.42 -20.88 9.87
C ASP A 94 -1.92 -19.70 10.73
N LEU A 95 -2.31 -18.61 10.04
CA LEU A 95 -2.75 -17.37 10.64
C LEU A 95 -4.26 -17.37 10.85
N LYS A 96 -4.69 -17.01 12.06
CA LYS A 96 -6.09 -16.88 12.45
C LYS A 96 -6.40 -15.45 12.85
N THR A 97 -7.65 -15.04 12.69
CA THR A 97 -8.14 -13.75 13.18
C THR A 97 -7.81 -13.59 14.67
N GLY A 98 -7.25 -12.44 15.03
CA GLY A 98 -6.79 -12.12 16.38
C GLY A 98 -5.34 -12.52 16.67
N ASP A 99 -4.68 -13.30 15.82
CA ASP A 99 -3.26 -13.61 15.99
C ASP A 99 -2.40 -12.35 15.83
N VAL A 100 -1.43 -12.22 16.74
CA VAL A 100 -0.40 -11.17 16.62
C VAL A 100 0.84 -11.76 15.99
N VAL A 101 1.31 -11.11 14.93
CA VAL A 101 2.53 -11.47 14.20
C VAL A 101 3.52 -10.32 14.27
N THR A 102 4.79 -10.63 14.44
CA THR A 102 5.85 -9.62 14.49
C THR A 102 6.88 -9.83 13.39
N ILE A 103 7.48 -8.74 12.94
CA ILE A 103 8.63 -8.74 12.03
C ILE A 103 9.84 -8.13 12.71
N GLU A 104 11.02 -8.68 12.43
CA GLU A 104 12.31 -8.09 12.75
C GLU A 104 13.20 -8.14 11.51
N VAL A 105 13.80 -7.01 11.17
CA VAL A 105 14.79 -6.88 10.10
C VAL A 105 16.06 -6.29 10.68
N LYS A 106 17.21 -6.91 10.41
CA LYS A 106 18.53 -6.44 10.79
C LYS A 106 19.46 -6.47 9.61
N ASP A 107 20.41 -5.56 9.55
CA ASP A 107 21.50 -5.58 8.57
C ASP A 107 22.89 -5.50 9.22
N LYS A 108 23.94 -5.57 8.42
CA LYS A 108 25.33 -5.48 8.89
C LYS A 108 25.76 -4.07 9.33
N LYS A 109 24.92 -3.05 9.11
CA LYS A 109 25.16 -1.68 9.58
C LYS A 109 24.53 -1.45 10.96
N ASP A 110 24.16 -2.51 11.68
CA ASP A 110 23.47 -2.49 12.98
C ASP A 110 22.12 -1.75 12.97
N ARG A 111 21.51 -1.57 11.79
CA ARG A 111 20.17 -1.02 11.69
C ARG A 111 19.15 -2.12 11.99
N ARG A 112 18.15 -1.77 12.77
CA ARG A 112 17.10 -2.70 13.18
C ARG A 112 15.73 -2.09 12.96
N VAL A 113 14.87 -2.83 12.27
CA VAL A 113 13.46 -2.47 12.07
C VAL A 113 12.58 -3.53 12.68
N THR A 114 11.55 -3.10 13.42
CA THR A 114 10.56 -4.00 14.03
C THR A 114 9.16 -3.52 13.73
N GLY A 115 8.20 -4.44 13.70
CA GLY A 115 6.79 -4.14 13.53
C GLY A 115 5.91 -5.26 14.06
N SER A 116 4.64 -4.97 14.27
CA SER A 116 3.62 -5.96 14.63
C SER A 116 2.34 -5.67 13.88
N THR A 117 1.55 -6.72 13.65
CA THR A 117 0.22 -6.66 13.06
C THR A 117 -0.69 -7.68 13.72
N THR A 118 -1.97 -7.34 13.86
CA THR A 118 -3.01 -8.26 14.33
C THR A 118 -3.85 -8.71 13.15
N ILE A 119 -3.96 -10.03 12.95
CA ILE A 119 -4.69 -10.60 11.81
C ILE A 119 -6.17 -10.26 11.93
N LEU A 120 -6.69 -9.51 10.97
CA LEU A 120 -8.09 -9.11 10.93
C LEU A 120 -8.97 -10.17 10.26
N ASN A 121 -10.27 -10.14 10.57
CA ASN A 121 -11.29 -10.90 9.87
C ASN A 121 -11.57 -10.29 8.48
N ARG A 122 -11.99 -11.13 7.55
CA ARG A 122 -12.53 -10.65 6.26
C ARG A 122 -13.94 -10.11 6.47
N VAL A 123 -14.23 -9.02 5.79
CA VAL A 123 -15.58 -8.46 5.68
C VAL A 123 -16.17 -8.90 4.34
N PRO A 124 -17.30 -9.65 4.34
CA PRO A 124 -17.91 -10.15 3.11
C PRO A 124 -18.48 -9.01 2.26
N ILE A 125 -18.24 -9.07 0.95
CA ILE A 125 -18.98 -8.25 -0.01
C ILE A 125 -20.38 -8.87 -0.17
N GLU A 126 -21.44 -8.17 0.25
CA GLU A 126 -22.80 -8.66 0.14
C GLU A 126 -23.29 -8.62 -1.30
N ALA A 127 -23.18 -7.44 -1.94
CA ALA A 127 -23.66 -7.21 -3.28
C ALA A 127 -22.65 -6.41 -4.10
N VAL A 128 -22.61 -6.70 -5.40
CA VAL A 128 -22.01 -5.85 -6.43
C VAL A 128 -23.08 -5.61 -7.48
N GLU A 129 -23.53 -4.36 -7.59
CA GLU A 129 -24.63 -3.94 -8.45
C GLU A 129 -24.14 -2.86 -9.41
N TRP A 130 -24.78 -2.70 -10.55
CA TRP A 130 -24.48 -1.63 -11.51
C TRP A 130 -25.74 -1.08 -12.15
N LYS A 131 -25.66 0.17 -12.59
CA LYS A 131 -26.72 0.83 -13.37
C LYS A 131 -26.11 1.64 -14.49
N PHE A 132 -26.77 1.61 -15.63
CA PHE A 132 -26.40 2.40 -16.80
C PHE A 132 -27.01 3.78 -16.77
N ASN A 133 -26.30 4.75 -17.29
CA ASN A 133 -26.82 6.07 -17.62
C ASN A 133 -27.34 6.11 -19.07
N GLU A 134 -27.82 7.26 -19.50
CA GLU A 134 -28.33 7.50 -20.86
C GLU A 134 -27.25 7.31 -21.97
N LYS A 135 -25.95 7.31 -21.60
CA LYS A 135 -24.81 7.09 -22.51
C LYS A 135 -24.32 5.65 -22.46
N GLU A 136 -25.12 4.73 -21.95
CA GLU A 136 -24.78 3.31 -21.78
C GLU A 136 -23.47 3.07 -20.97
N LYS A 137 -23.09 4.03 -20.11
CA LYS A 137 -22.01 3.86 -19.15
C LYS A 137 -22.57 3.42 -17.81
N ALA A 138 -21.93 2.42 -17.21
CA ALA A 138 -22.32 1.88 -15.91
C ALA A 138 -21.50 2.48 -14.77
N TYR A 139 -22.17 2.77 -13.65
CA TYR A 139 -21.50 2.87 -12.36
C TYR A 139 -21.66 1.56 -11.58
N LEU A 140 -20.68 1.28 -10.73
CA LEU A 140 -20.66 0.11 -9.87
C LEU A 140 -20.97 0.53 -8.43
N LEU A 141 -21.77 -0.28 -7.71
CA LEU A 141 -22.05 -0.12 -6.30
C LEU A 141 -21.72 -1.43 -5.58
N THR A 142 -20.84 -1.37 -4.60
CA THR A 142 -20.41 -2.52 -3.80
C THR A 142 -20.85 -2.31 -2.36
N SER A 143 -21.67 -3.23 -1.84
CA SER A 143 -22.25 -3.13 -0.50
C SER A 143 -21.69 -4.21 0.42
N PHE A 144 -21.53 -3.85 1.70
CA PHE A 144 -21.08 -4.73 2.78
C PHE A 144 -21.65 -4.25 4.11
N GLN A 145 -21.67 -5.12 5.12
CA GLN A 145 -22.08 -4.80 6.48
C GLN A 145 -20.85 -4.47 7.33
N ASP A 146 -20.87 -3.32 7.97
CA ASP A 146 -19.85 -2.91 8.94
C ASP A 146 -20.10 -3.52 10.31
N ASP A 147 -19.03 -3.79 11.06
CA ASP A 147 -19.08 -4.32 12.42
C ASP A 147 -19.29 -3.19 13.43
N PRO A 148 -20.38 -3.17 14.21
CA PRO A 148 -20.67 -2.11 15.18
C PRO A 148 -19.76 -2.10 16.41
N ASP A 149 -19.07 -3.22 16.68
CA ASP A 149 -18.37 -3.44 17.95
C ASP A 149 -16.91 -2.94 17.94
N ALA A 150 -16.42 -2.43 16.79
CA ALA A 150 -15.07 -1.94 16.62
C ALA A 150 -15.00 -0.69 15.73
N GLU A 151 -13.92 0.07 15.84
CA GLU A 151 -13.57 1.09 14.85
C GLU A 151 -12.91 0.40 13.65
N ASN A 152 -13.51 0.52 12.47
CA ASN A 152 -13.11 -0.22 11.29
C ASN A 152 -12.53 0.69 10.21
N TYR A 153 -11.54 0.15 9.49
CA TYR A 153 -10.89 0.83 8.37
C TYR A 153 -10.93 -0.08 7.15
N TYR A 154 -11.21 0.50 6.01
CA TYR A 154 -11.40 -0.23 4.76
C TYR A 154 -10.54 0.35 3.65
N ARG A 155 -10.09 -0.52 2.73
CA ARG A 155 -9.57 -0.13 1.43
C ARG A 155 -10.42 -0.76 0.35
N TYR A 156 -10.87 0.02 -0.58
CA TYR A 156 -11.66 -0.42 -1.72
C TYR A 156 -10.89 -0.26 -3.01
N MET A 157 -10.88 -1.30 -3.83
CA MET A 157 -10.20 -1.28 -5.13
C MET A 157 -11.06 -1.92 -6.20
N THR A 158 -11.04 -1.36 -7.41
CA THR A 158 -11.56 -2.00 -8.61
C THR A 158 -10.48 -2.07 -9.67
N HIS A 159 -10.45 -3.19 -10.39
CA HIS A 159 -9.55 -3.40 -11.53
C HIS A 159 -10.36 -3.90 -12.71
N ARG A 160 -9.92 -3.56 -13.94
CA ARG A 160 -10.47 -4.12 -15.17
C ARG A 160 -9.58 -5.28 -15.60
N ASP A 161 -10.19 -6.43 -15.89
CA ASP A 161 -9.59 -7.67 -16.38
C ASP A 161 -8.54 -8.32 -15.47
N SER A 162 -7.63 -7.57 -14.88
CA SER A 162 -6.54 -8.12 -14.08
C SER A 162 -6.11 -7.18 -12.95
N ILE A 163 -5.77 -7.75 -11.78
CA ILE A 163 -5.17 -7.02 -10.66
C ILE A 163 -3.73 -6.56 -10.94
N GLY A 164 -3.10 -7.07 -11.99
CA GLY A 164 -1.77 -6.64 -12.45
C GLY A 164 -1.78 -5.35 -13.25
N HIS A 165 -2.94 -4.95 -13.75
CA HIS A 165 -3.17 -3.64 -14.34
C HIS A 165 -3.49 -2.64 -13.23
N GLY A 166 -3.19 -1.37 -13.42
CA GLY A 166 -3.51 -0.35 -12.42
C GLY A 166 -4.98 -0.37 -12.00
N SER A 167 -5.25 -0.03 -10.74
CA SER A 167 -6.62 0.07 -10.23
C SER A 167 -7.37 1.22 -10.89
N GLN A 168 -8.65 0.99 -11.20
CA GLN A 168 -9.56 2.05 -11.66
C GLN A 168 -10.03 2.92 -10.49
N ARG A 169 -10.22 2.28 -9.33
CA ARG A 169 -10.50 2.91 -8.02
C ARG A 169 -9.57 2.33 -6.99
N ASP A 170 -9.05 3.18 -6.13
CA ASP A 170 -8.26 2.81 -4.96
C ASP A 170 -8.38 3.92 -3.92
N PHE A 171 -9.08 3.65 -2.85
CA PHE A 171 -9.23 4.60 -1.75
C PHE A 171 -9.39 3.88 -0.42
N VAL A 172 -9.11 4.60 0.65
CA VAL A 172 -9.31 4.15 2.02
C VAL A 172 -10.42 4.94 2.69
N SER A 173 -11.11 4.31 3.63
CA SER A 173 -12.21 4.89 4.40
C SER A 173 -12.18 4.36 5.83
N ASN A 174 -12.84 5.06 6.74
CA ASN A 174 -13.15 4.59 8.08
C ASN A 174 -14.67 4.63 8.30
N ASP A 175 -15.12 4.00 9.38
CA ASP A 175 -16.55 3.84 9.72
C ASP A 175 -17.13 4.94 10.61
N LYS A 176 -16.38 5.99 10.96
CA LYS A 176 -16.81 7.04 11.92
C LYS A 176 -18.23 7.56 11.71
N LEU A 177 -18.70 7.60 10.46
CA LEU A 177 -20.05 8.06 10.11
C LEU A 177 -21.02 6.91 9.80
N THR A 178 -20.50 5.69 9.70
CA THR A 178 -21.24 4.52 9.19
C THR A 178 -21.12 3.30 10.10
N ASN A 179 -20.60 3.47 11.32
CA ASN A 179 -20.40 2.38 12.27
C ASN A 179 -21.67 1.54 12.46
N GLY A 180 -21.56 0.23 12.28
CA GLY A 180 -22.64 -0.74 12.38
C GLY A 180 -23.69 -0.67 11.27
N LYS A 181 -23.44 0.08 10.20
CA LYS A 181 -24.40 0.23 9.09
C LYS A 181 -23.97 -0.60 7.88
N ARG A 182 -24.94 -0.85 7.01
CA ARG A 182 -24.66 -1.31 5.66
C ARG A 182 -24.02 -0.17 4.88
N VAL A 183 -22.77 -0.35 4.45
CA VAL A 183 -21.97 0.62 3.70
C VAL A 183 -21.99 0.27 2.22
N SER A 184 -21.98 1.28 1.36
CA SER A 184 -21.88 1.08 -0.09
C SER A 184 -20.82 2.00 -0.69
N TYR A 185 -19.85 1.39 -1.40
CA TYR A 185 -18.84 2.13 -2.16
C TYR A 185 -19.18 2.12 -3.64
N GLY A 186 -19.06 3.28 -4.25
CA GLY A 186 -19.43 3.50 -5.65
C GLY A 186 -18.24 3.86 -6.54
N SER A 187 -18.40 3.62 -7.83
CA SER A 187 -17.58 4.19 -8.89
C SER A 187 -18.24 5.41 -9.54
N SER A 188 -17.55 6.05 -10.49
CA SER A 188 -18.20 6.88 -11.49
C SER A 188 -18.79 6.02 -12.62
N TYR A 189 -19.41 6.65 -13.63
CA TYR A 189 -19.89 5.99 -14.84
C TYR A 189 -18.73 5.70 -15.81
N ASP A 190 -17.86 4.75 -15.43
CA ASP A 190 -16.59 4.48 -16.10
C ASP A 190 -16.61 3.15 -16.88
N TYR A 191 -17.65 2.32 -16.71
CA TYR A 191 -17.70 0.96 -17.23
C TYR A 191 -18.70 0.80 -18.35
N GLU A 192 -18.49 -0.20 -19.19
CA GLU A 192 -19.33 -0.55 -20.32
C GLU A 192 -19.85 -1.99 -20.20
N LYS A 193 -20.92 -2.28 -20.93
CA LYS A 193 -21.43 -3.63 -21.06
C LYS A 193 -20.33 -4.55 -21.62
N GLY A 194 -20.13 -5.69 -20.97
CA GLY A 194 -19.08 -6.66 -21.29
C GLY A 194 -17.79 -6.49 -20.51
N ASP A 195 -17.57 -5.37 -19.82
CA ASP A 195 -16.39 -5.19 -18.96
C ASP A 195 -16.34 -6.24 -17.86
N THR A 196 -15.17 -6.84 -17.68
CA THR A 196 -14.87 -7.72 -16.55
C THR A 196 -14.20 -6.92 -15.45
N LEU A 197 -14.84 -6.85 -14.28
CA LEU A 197 -14.36 -6.08 -13.15
C LEU A 197 -14.00 -6.98 -11.99
N ILE A 198 -12.86 -6.69 -11.36
CA ILE A 198 -12.41 -7.33 -10.15
C ILE A 198 -12.55 -6.31 -9.01
N VAL A 199 -13.50 -6.55 -8.13
CA VAL A 199 -13.80 -5.73 -6.95
C VAL A 199 -13.11 -6.35 -5.74
N SER A 200 -12.37 -5.56 -4.99
CA SER A 200 -11.67 -5.98 -3.78
C SER A 200 -12.03 -5.05 -2.62
N LEU A 201 -12.52 -5.63 -1.54
CA LEU A 201 -12.74 -4.95 -0.26
C LEU A 201 -11.74 -5.52 0.75
N TYR A 202 -10.91 -4.66 1.30
CA TYR A 202 -9.96 -4.98 2.35
C TYR A 202 -10.45 -4.39 3.67
N HIS A 203 -10.47 -5.20 4.72
CA HIS A 203 -10.50 -4.75 6.10
C HIS A 203 -9.05 -4.56 6.54
N ILE A 204 -8.69 -3.35 6.96
CA ILE A 204 -7.29 -2.96 7.19
C ILE A 204 -7.12 -2.39 8.60
N GLU A 205 -5.91 -2.52 9.15
CA GLU A 205 -5.56 -1.89 10.41
C GLU A 205 -5.47 -0.36 10.26
N LYS A 206 -5.65 0.36 11.37
CA LYS A 206 -5.50 1.81 11.41
C LYS A 206 -4.14 2.28 10.91
N GLU A 207 -3.07 1.56 11.27
CA GLU A 207 -1.70 1.85 10.87
C GLU A 207 -1.53 1.78 9.35
N TYR A 208 -2.21 0.83 8.70
CA TYR A 208 -2.19 0.72 7.24
C TYR A 208 -3.04 1.81 6.58
N TYR A 209 -4.17 2.17 7.18
CA TYR A 209 -4.98 3.30 6.75
C TYR A 209 -4.19 4.61 6.80
N ASP A 210 -3.51 4.90 7.92
CA ASP A 210 -2.69 6.10 8.11
C ASP A 210 -1.50 6.12 7.13
N PHE A 211 -0.84 4.98 6.92
CA PHE A 211 0.24 4.81 5.94
C PHE A 211 -0.22 5.16 4.52
N LEU A 212 -1.36 4.61 4.06
CA LEU A 212 -1.89 4.86 2.73
C LEU A 212 -2.30 6.33 2.52
N ASN A 213 -2.93 6.96 3.52
CA ASN A 213 -3.24 8.39 3.49
C ASN A 213 -1.97 9.23 3.39
N SER A 214 -0.96 8.94 4.20
CA SER A 214 0.31 9.69 4.18
C SER A 214 1.04 9.58 2.83
N ILE A 215 0.97 8.43 2.16
CA ILE A 215 1.49 8.26 0.79
C ILE A 215 0.71 9.13 -0.19
N SER A 216 -0.62 9.15 -0.08
CA SER A 216 -1.47 10.00 -0.93
C SER A 216 -1.13 11.48 -0.75
N ASP A 217 -1.00 11.91 0.51
CA ASP A 217 -0.64 13.29 0.84
C ASP A 217 0.75 13.67 0.32
N ALA A 218 1.73 12.77 0.47
CA ALA A 218 3.08 12.98 -0.06
C ALA A 218 3.10 13.07 -1.59
N LYS A 219 2.31 12.24 -2.29
CA LYS A 219 2.17 12.32 -3.75
C LYS A 219 1.51 13.62 -4.19
N ASN A 220 0.46 14.07 -3.49
CA ASN A 220 -0.26 15.31 -3.79
C ASN A 220 0.59 16.55 -3.50
N ALA A 221 1.47 16.48 -2.50
CA ALA A 221 2.41 17.55 -2.19
C ALA A 221 3.56 17.64 -3.20
N ASN A 222 3.94 16.52 -3.81
CA ASN A 222 5.04 16.47 -4.75
C ASN A 222 4.68 17.21 -6.06
N GLY A 223 5.47 18.22 -6.40
CA GLY A 223 5.22 19.08 -7.58
C GLY A 223 4.24 20.24 -7.33
N ASN A 224 3.72 20.42 -6.12
CA ASN A 224 2.92 21.57 -5.73
C ASN A 224 3.75 22.51 -4.86
N PRO A 225 4.21 23.68 -5.37
CA PRO A 225 5.07 24.60 -4.62
C PRO A 225 4.39 25.25 -3.40
N PHE A 226 3.08 25.14 -3.29
CA PHE A 226 2.29 25.68 -2.16
C PHE A 226 1.92 24.62 -1.13
N ALA A 227 2.18 23.33 -1.40
CA ALA A 227 1.90 22.26 -0.46
C ALA A 227 3.08 22.07 0.51
N GLN A 228 2.77 21.82 1.78
CA GLN A 228 3.80 21.42 2.73
C GLN A 228 4.24 19.98 2.45
N PRO A 229 5.55 19.67 2.54
CA PRO A 229 6.03 18.30 2.44
C PRO A 229 5.33 17.40 3.46
N SER A 230 4.76 16.30 3.01
CA SER A 230 4.12 15.33 3.88
C SER A 230 5.09 14.20 4.24
N ARG A 231 5.13 13.83 5.51
CA ARG A 231 5.95 12.73 6.02
C ARG A 231 5.17 11.42 5.91
N ILE A 232 5.82 10.37 5.43
CA ILE A 232 5.25 9.02 5.42
C ILE A 232 5.08 8.53 6.87
N VAL A 233 3.86 8.13 7.21
CA VAL A 233 3.52 7.50 8.51
C VAL A 233 3.85 6.02 8.38
N SER A 234 4.82 5.54 9.16
CA SER A 234 5.25 4.13 9.13
C SER A 234 4.59 3.34 10.26
N SER A 235 4.23 2.08 10.01
CA SER A 235 3.83 1.14 11.07
C SER A 235 5.02 0.38 11.68
N VAL A 236 6.20 0.53 11.10
CA VAL A 236 7.43 -0.08 11.62
C VAL A 236 8.25 0.93 12.42
N GLN A 237 9.03 0.45 13.38
CA GLN A 237 9.93 1.22 14.22
C GLN A 237 11.38 1.00 13.76
N GLY A 238 12.21 2.04 13.81
CA GLY A 238 13.62 1.98 13.42
C GLY A 238 13.88 2.10 11.92
N GLY A 239 12.86 2.33 11.11
CA GLY A 239 12.94 2.51 9.66
C GLY A 239 11.68 3.11 9.07
N ILE A 240 11.51 2.99 7.76
CA ILE A 240 10.35 3.48 7.01
C ILE A 240 9.58 2.28 6.43
N GLY A 241 8.26 2.32 6.45
CA GLY A 241 7.44 1.36 5.72
C GLY A 241 6.27 0.79 6.50
N ILE A 242 5.86 -0.39 6.08
CA ILE A 242 4.63 -1.03 6.55
C ILE A 242 4.83 -2.53 6.82
N PHE A 243 4.37 -2.97 7.98
CA PHE A 243 4.11 -4.37 8.26
C PHE A 243 2.65 -4.52 8.66
N THR A 244 1.87 -5.24 7.87
CA THR A 244 0.44 -5.38 8.06
C THR A 244 -0.07 -6.68 7.46
N ASN A 245 -1.34 -6.99 7.71
CA ASN A 245 -2.04 -8.11 7.09
C ASN A 245 -3.08 -7.62 6.06
N LEU A 246 -3.43 -8.51 5.14
CA LEU A 246 -4.42 -8.26 4.11
C LEU A 246 -5.61 -9.22 4.31
N ALA A 247 -6.61 -8.76 5.08
CA ALA A 247 -7.90 -9.43 5.19
C ALA A 247 -8.82 -8.87 4.11
N TYR A 248 -9.11 -9.64 3.05
CA TYR A 248 -9.91 -9.14 1.95
C TYR A 248 -10.88 -10.17 1.38
N GLU A 249 -11.96 -9.65 0.78
CA GLU A 249 -12.78 -10.39 -0.16
C GLU A 249 -12.66 -9.79 -1.55
N ARG A 250 -12.77 -10.67 -2.56
CA ARG A 250 -12.67 -10.27 -3.96
C ARG A 250 -13.75 -10.97 -4.77
N LYS A 251 -14.49 -10.18 -5.57
CA LYS A 251 -15.49 -10.67 -6.51
C LYS A 251 -15.13 -10.24 -7.92
N THR A 252 -15.32 -11.13 -8.87
CA THR A 252 -15.24 -10.82 -10.30
C THR A 252 -16.65 -10.76 -10.84
N VAL A 253 -16.99 -9.67 -11.52
CA VAL A 253 -18.30 -9.46 -12.15
C VAL A 253 -18.11 -9.05 -13.60
N ILE A 254 -19.10 -9.38 -14.43
CA ILE A 254 -19.19 -8.93 -15.82
C ILE A 254 -20.39 -8.00 -15.92
N ILE A 255 -20.17 -6.79 -16.40
CA ILE A 255 -21.22 -5.80 -16.60
C ILE A 255 -22.14 -6.26 -17.76
N GLN A 256 -23.43 -6.49 -17.48
CA GLN A 256 -24.40 -7.06 -18.42
C GLN A 256 -25.51 -6.09 -18.75
#